data_8c3b9c32dfff15aec5c19af66c842cd4
#
_entry.id   8c3b9c32dfff15aec5c19af66c842cd4
#
_cell.length_a   1.000
_cell.length_b   1.000
_cell.length_c   1.000
_cell.angle_alpha   90.00
_cell.angle_beta   90.00
_cell.angle_gamma   90.00
#
_symmetry.space_group_name_H-M   'P 1'
#
loop_
_entity.id
_entity.type
_entity.pdbx_description
1 polymer ?
#
loop_
_entity_poly.entity_id
_entity_poly.type
_entity_poly.pdbx_seq_one_letter_code
_entity_poly.pdbx_strand_id
1 'polypeptide(L)'
;MNKPLYYFFTKDHRRIEDILDKAVEDINNIQLDYYHQFRTGLLKHIKMEEKILFPAAQKANGGAPVPLAAKLRLDHGALTALMVVPPDPAMIKVLRHVLEKHDILEEEPGGMYEICEKLTGDETQTLLKQLEQVTEVPVHPHNEAAYALKAAKNALERAGFDFDALAK
;
A
#
# COMPACT_ATOMS: atom_id res chain seq x y z
N MET A 1 11.23 9.29 -21.40
CA MET A 1 12.05 8.31 -20.67
C MET A 1 11.21 7.09 -20.35
N ASN A 2 11.71 5.90 -20.61
CA ASN A 2 10.96 4.65 -20.33
C ASN A 2 11.04 4.34 -18.83
N LYS A 3 9.88 4.13 -18.21
CA LYS A 3 9.76 3.86 -16.77
C LYS A 3 8.84 2.65 -16.53
N PRO A 4 9.22 1.45 -16.97
CA PRO A 4 8.33 0.30 -16.91
C PRO A 4 7.94 -0.13 -15.50
N LEU A 5 8.82 -0.04 -14.51
CA LEU A 5 8.48 -0.34 -13.10
C LEU A 5 7.51 0.71 -12.54
N TYR A 6 7.77 1.98 -12.79
CA TYR A 6 6.87 3.08 -12.42
C TYR A 6 5.46 2.85 -12.96
N TYR A 7 5.34 2.54 -14.25
CA TYR A 7 4.03 2.30 -14.88
C TYR A 7 3.36 1.02 -14.36
N PHE A 8 4.14 -0.02 -14.07
CA PHE A 8 3.62 -1.25 -13.49
C PHE A 8 2.90 -0.97 -12.15
N PHE A 9 3.57 -0.28 -11.24
CA PHE A 9 3.04 0.00 -9.91
C PHE A 9 1.93 1.06 -9.92
N THR A 10 2.07 2.14 -10.69
CA THR A 10 1.03 3.17 -10.76
C THR A 10 -0.25 2.67 -11.41
N LYS A 11 -0.14 1.79 -12.40
CA LYS A 11 -1.31 1.11 -12.99
C LYS A 11 -2.01 0.23 -11.95
N ASP A 12 -1.25 -0.45 -11.11
CA ASP A 12 -1.81 -1.29 -10.04
C ASP A 12 -2.50 -0.43 -8.97
N HIS A 13 -1.95 0.72 -8.61
CA HIS A 13 -2.63 1.71 -7.75
C HIS A 13 -4.01 2.09 -8.31
N ARG A 14 -4.09 2.47 -9.58
CA ARG A 14 -5.38 2.85 -10.21
C ARG A 14 -6.38 1.71 -10.15
N ARG A 15 -5.94 0.49 -10.40
CA ARG A 15 -6.79 -0.71 -10.30
C ARG A 15 -7.32 -0.90 -8.87
N ILE A 16 -6.47 -0.78 -7.87
CA ILE A 16 -6.83 -0.94 -6.45
C ILE A 16 -7.79 0.17 -6.02
N GLU A 17 -7.52 1.42 -6.41
CA GLU A 17 -8.39 2.57 -6.13
C GLU A 17 -9.79 2.38 -6.75
N ASP A 18 -9.87 1.94 -8.00
CA ASP A 18 -11.14 1.68 -8.68
C ASP A 18 -11.98 0.62 -7.95
N ILE A 19 -11.33 -0.42 -7.41
CA ILE A 19 -12.02 -1.45 -6.62
C ILE A 19 -12.54 -0.86 -5.31
N LEU A 20 -11.75 -0.05 -4.63
CA LEU A 20 -12.19 0.64 -3.40
C LEU A 20 -13.36 1.58 -3.68
N ASP A 21 -13.31 2.33 -4.78
CA ASP A 21 -14.40 3.22 -5.18
C ASP A 21 -15.72 2.46 -5.37
N LYS A 22 -15.66 1.29 -6.00
CA LYS A 22 -16.85 0.42 -6.12
C LYS A 22 -17.34 -0.08 -4.78
N ALA A 23 -16.44 -0.44 -3.88
CA ALA A 23 -16.80 -0.92 -2.55
C ALA A 23 -17.55 0.12 -1.72
N VAL A 24 -17.19 1.40 -1.88
CA VAL A 24 -17.70 2.51 -1.06
C VAL A 24 -18.52 3.53 -1.87
N GLU A 25 -19.03 3.14 -3.04
CA GLU A 25 -19.91 3.99 -3.85
C GLU A 25 -21.08 4.54 -3.03
N ASP A 26 -21.69 3.67 -2.20
CA ASP A 26 -22.54 4.10 -1.10
C ASP A 26 -21.81 3.88 0.22
N ILE A 27 -21.29 4.95 0.81
CA ILE A 27 -20.50 4.89 2.04
C ILE A 27 -21.28 4.35 3.23
N ASN A 28 -22.61 4.42 3.20
CA ASN A 28 -23.49 3.88 4.24
C ASN A 28 -23.83 2.41 4.01
N ASN A 29 -23.45 1.84 2.87
CA ASN A 29 -23.70 0.45 2.51
C ASN A 29 -22.49 -0.12 1.78
N ILE A 30 -21.40 -0.32 2.51
CA ILE A 30 -20.12 -0.79 1.96
C ILE A 30 -20.28 -2.19 1.38
N GLN A 31 -19.88 -2.37 0.11
CA GLN A 31 -19.94 -3.65 -0.60
C GLN A 31 -18.77 -4.53 -0.19
N LEU A 32 -19.01 -5.48 0.72
CA LEU A 32 -17.96 -6.29 1.33
C LEU A 32 -17.19 -7.17 0.33
N ASP A 33 -17.84 -7.63 -0.75
CA ASP A 33 -17.16 -8.41 -1.79
C ASP A 33 -16.10 -7.58 -2.53
N TYR A 34 -16.42 -6.34 -2.90
CA TYR A 34 -15.46 -5.42 -3.49
C TYR A 34 -14.39 -4.99 -2.47
N TYR A 35 -14.78 -4.76 -1.22
CA TYR A 35 -13.83 -4.42 -0.18
C TYR A 35 -12.83 -5.58 0.07
N HIS A 36 -13.29 -6.83 0.02
CA HIS A 36 -12.41 -7.99 0.07
C HIS A 36 -11.43 -8.03 -1.11
N GLN A 37 -11.89 -7.74 -2.33
CA GLN A 37 -11.02 -7.64 -3.50
C GLN A 37 -10.00 -6.52 -3.35
N PHE A 38 -10.41 -5.38 -2.80
CA PHE A 38 -9.50 -4.28 -2.48
C PHE A 38 -8.41 -4.71 -1.50
N ARG A 39 -8.76 -5.37 -0.41
CA ARG A 39 -7.80 -5.90 0.57
C ARG A 39 -6.83 -6.88 -0.07
N THR A 40 -7.32 -7.79 -0.87
CA THR A 40 -6.49 -8.77 -1.61
C THR A 40 -5.51 -8.05 -2.54
N GLY A 41 -5.98 -7.08 -3.29
CA GLY A 41 -5.17 -6.30 -4.21
C GLY A 41 -4.09 -5.49 -3.51
N LEU A 42 -4.44 -4.78 -2.44
CA LEU A 42 -3.50 -3.94 -1.70
C LEU A 42 -2.43 -4.78 -0.98
N LEU A 43 -2.81 -5.88 -0.34
CA LEU A 43 -1.84 -6.76 0.31
C LEU A 43 -0.85 -7.38 -0.68
N LYS A 44 -1.30 -7.77 -1.86
CA LYS A 44 -0.43 -8.26 -2.93
C LYS A 44 0.52 -7.17 -3.41
N HIS A 45 0.02 -5.95 -3.59
CA HIS A 45 0.80 -4.79 -3.99
C HIS A 45 1.92 -4.50 -2.98
N ILE A 46 1.59 -4.44 -1.69
CA ILE A 46 2.56 -4.26 -0.60
C ILE A 46 3.62 -5.38 -0.62
N LYS A 47 3.20 -6.62 -0.84
CA LYS A 47 4.13 -7.76 -0.95
C LYS A 47 5.11 -7.58 -2.11
N MET A 48 4.65 -7.11 -3.26
CA MET A 48 5.51 -6.85 -4.42
C MET A 48 6.58 -5.80 -4.10
N GLU A 49 6.21 -4.76 -3.40
CA GLU A 49 7.15 -3.71 -2.99
C GLU A 49 8.14 -4.21 -1.95
N GLU A 50 7.66 -4.76 -0.85
CA GLU A 50 8.52 -5.13 0.28
C GLU A 50 9.39 -6.36 0.02
N LYS A 51 8.96 -7.28 -0.82
CA LYS A 51 9.68 -8.52 -1.09
C LYS A 51 10.49 -8.52 -2.39
N ILE A 52 10.18 -7.66 -3.32
CA ILE A 52 10.85 -7.62 -4.64
C ILE A 52 11.47 -6.25 -4.92
N LEU A 53 10.66 -5.19 -5.00
CA LEU A 53 11.13 -3.88 -5.45
C LEU A 53 12.13 -3.24 -4.49
N PHE A 54 11.76 -3.08 -3.23
CA PHE A 54 12.60 -2.41 -2.23
C PHE A 54 13.90 -3.18 -1.95
N PRO A 55 13.90 -4.51 -1.80
CA PRO A 55 15.14 -5.26 -1.66
C PRO A 55 16.06 -5.17 -2.87
N ALA A 56 15.51 -5.19 -4.09
CA ALA A 56 16.31 -5.01 -5.31
C ALA A 56 16.95 -3.64 -5.37
N ALA A 57 16.20 -2.59 -5.04
CA ALA A 57 16.71 -1.23 -4.99
C ALA A 57 17.79 -1.05 -3.92
N GLN A 58 17.59 -1.62 -2.74
CA GLN A 58 18.59 -1.57 -1.66
C GLN A 58 19.89 -2.27 -2.08
N LYS A 59 19.79 -3.44 -2.70
CA LYS A 59 20.96 -4.18 -3.23
C LYS A 59 21.69 -3.34 -4.28
N ALA A 60 20.97 -2.74 -5.21
CA ALA A 60 21.54 -1.87 -6.23
C ALA A 60 22.15 -0.59 -5.64
N ASN A 61 21.69 -0.18 -4.45
CA ASN A 61 22.22 0.96 -3.71
C ASN A 61 23.41 0.57 -2.79
N GLY A 62 24.10 -0.53 -3.11
CA GLY A 62 25.24 -1.00 -2.34
C GLY A 62 24.87 -1.61 -0.98
N GLY A 63 23.62 -1.99 -0.77
CA GLY A 63 23.13 -2.51 0.51
C GLY A 63 22.64 -1.42 1.48
N ALA A 64 22.86 -0.15 1.16
CA ALA A 64 22.40 0.95 1.99
C ALA A 64 20.87 1.14 1.86
N PRO A 65 20.18 1.55 2.95
CA PRO A 65 18.75 1.83 2.89
C PRO A 65 18.41 2.86 1.81
N VAL A 66 17.34 2.59 1.06
CA VAL A 66 16.83 3.53 0.05
C VAL A 66 16.01 4.62 0.76
N PRO A 67 16.15 5.90 0.37
CA PRO A 67 15.29 6.95 0.91
C PRO A 67 13.80 6.58 0.79
N LEU A 68 13.00 7.01 1.74
CA LEU A 68 11.55 6.73 1.85
C LEU A 68 11.17 5.29 2.25
N ALA A 69 12.04 4.29 2.07
CA ALA A 69 11.68 2.89 2.35
C ALA A 69 11.18 2.67 3.78
N ALA A 70 11.82 3.26 4.79
CA ALA A 70 11.40 3.12 6.18
C ALA A 70 10.02 3.73 6.43
N LYS A 71 9.75 4.92 5.89
CA LYS A 71 8.45 5.60 6.00
C LYS A 71 7.35 4.78 5.32
N LEU A 72 7.60 4.31 4.09
CA LEU A 72 6.63 3.52 3.34
C LEU A 72 6.29 2.20 4.03
N ARG A 73 7.26 1.55 4.68
CA ARG A 73 6.99 0.35 5.49
C ARG A 73 6.12 0.63 6.70
N LEU A 74 6.27 1.79 7.35
CA LEU A 74 5.37 2.21 8.43
C LEU A 74 3.96 2.45 7.91
N ASP A 75 3.81 3.07 6.75
CA ASP A 75 2.51 3.25 6.10
C ASP A 75 1.87 1.89 5.76
N HIS A 76 2.63 0.93 5.24
CA HIS A 76 2.16 -0.43 4.98
C HIS A 76 1.64 -1.10 6.25
N GLY A 77 2.35 -0.95 7.36
CA GLY A 77 1.90 -1.45 8.66
C GLY A 77 0.59 -0.84 9.12
N ALA A 78 0.44 0.48 8.94
CA ALA A 78 -0.79 1.19 9.26
C ALA A 78 -1.97 0.75 8.38
N LEU A 79 -1.75 0.66 7.06
CA LEU A 79 -2.77 0.20 6.10
C LEU A 79 -3.21 -1.24 6.38
N THR A 80 -2.26 -2.12 6.63
CA THR A 80 -2.54 -3.53 6.95
C THR A 80 -3.36 -3.66 8.23
N ALA A 81 -3.00 -2.92 9.27
CA ALA A 81 -3.73 -2.93 10.54
C ALA A 81 -5.15 -2.36 10.39
N LEU A 82 -5.34 -1.29 9.62
CA LEU A 82 -6.66 -0.73 9.31
C LEU A 82 -7.56 -1.74 8.60
N MET A 83 -7.01 -2.52 7.69
CA MET A 83 -7.78 -3.52 6.94
C MET A 83 -8.24 -4.72 7.77
N VAL A 84 -7.70 -4.92 8.96
CA VAL A 84 -8.19 -5.94 9.91
C VAL A 84 -9.49 -5.48 10.58
N VAL A 85 -9.65 -4.18 10.79
CA VAL A 85 -10.86 -3.59 11.39
C VAL A 85 -12.02 -3.67 10.39
N PRO A 86 -13.24 -4.02 10.82
CA PRO A 86 -14.42 -3.98 9.96
C PRO A 86 -14.59 -2.58 9.33
N PRO A 87 -14.90 -2.48 8.03
CA PRO A 87 -15.02 -1.20 7.37
C PRO A 87 -16.28 -0.45 7.83
N ASP A 88 -16.11 0.80 8.18
CA ASP A 88 -17.17 1.77 8.42
C ASP A 88 -16.78 3.11 7.79
N PRO A 89 -17.69 4.09 7.70
CA PRO A 89 -17.39 5.38 7.07
C PRO A 89 -16.18 6.10 7.67
N ALA A 90 -16.01 6.07 8.98
CA ALA A 90 -14.88 6.72 9.66
C ALA A 90 -13.55 6.05 9.31
N MET A 91 -13.51 4.72 9.35
CA MET A 91 -12.31 3.95 9.00
C MET A 91 -11.94 4.13 7.52
N ILE A 92 -12.91 4.12 6.61
CA ILE A 92 -12.67 4.36 5.18
C ILE A 92 -12.08 5.74 4.94
N LYS A 93 -12.56 6.76 5.64
CA LYS A 93 -12.01 8.12 5.55
C LYS A 93 -10.53 8.17 5.93
N VAL A 94 -10.16 7.50 7.02
CA VAL A 94 -8.77 7.38 7.47
C VAL A 94 -7.93 6.61 6.46
N LEU A 95 -8.44 5.46 6.00
CA LEU A 95 -7.77 4.60 5.01
C LEU A 95 -7.44 5.37 3.73
N ARG A 96 -8.43 6.09 3.17
CA ARG A 96 -8.21 6.90 1.97
C ARG A 96 -7.16 7.99 2.16
N HIS A 97 -7.18 8.67 3.29
CA HIS A 97 -6.19 9.70 3.59
C HIS A 97 -4.77 9.13 3.62
N VAL A 98 -4.58 8.00 4.30
CA VAL A 98 -3.28 7.34 4.39
C VAL A 98 -2.81 6.87 3.01
N LEU A 99 -3.69 6.23 2.22
CA LEU A 99 -3.40 5.79 0.85
C LEU A 99 -2.96 6.98 -0.02
N GLU A 100 -3.70 8.07 0.00
CA GLU A 100 -3.37 9.26 -0.80
C GLU A 100 -1.98 9.80 -0.47
N LYS A 101 -1.67 9.96 0.82
CA LYS A 101 -0.36 10.43 1.25
C LYS A 101 0.77 9.46 0.91
N HIS A 102 0.50 8.18 1.03
CA HIS A 102 1.41 7.11 0.68
C HIS A 102 1.72 7.10 -0.82
N ASP A 103 0.70 7.13 -1.67
CA ASP A 103 0.83 7.11 -3.12
C ASP A 103 1.60 8.34 -3.63
N ILE A 104 1.43 9.51 -3.02
CA ILE A 104 2.20 10.71 -3.34
C ILE A 104 3.70 10.46 -3.14
N LEU A 105 4.10 9.85 -2.03
CA LEU A 105 5.51 9.56 -1.76
C LEU A 105 6.12 8.59 -2.78
N GLU A 106 5.31 7.74 -3.36
CA GLU A 106 5.75 6.75 -4.33
C GLU A 106 5.75 7.29 -5.77
N GLU A 107 4.71 8.03 -6.15
CA GLU A 107 4.43 8.42 -7.53
C GLU A 107 4.99 9.80 -7.92
N GLU A 108 5.21 10.71 -6.96
CA GLU A 108 5.67 12.06 -7.28
C GLU A 108 7.07 12.06 -7.93
N PRO A 109 7.43 13.12 -8.69
CA PRO A 109 8.79 13.26 -9.21
C PRO A 109 9.83 13.20 -8.08
N GLY A 110 10.80 12.30 -8.22
CA GLY A 110 11.78 12.01 -7.16
C GLY A 110 11.27 11.08 -6.06
N GLY A 111 10.06 10.54 -6.21
CA GLY A 111 9.47 9.58 -5.28
C GLY A 111 10.06 8.18 -5.40
N MET A 112 9.50 7.27 -4.61
CA MET A 112 10.08 5.92 -4.44
C MET A 112 10.18 5.12 -5.74
N TYR A 113 9.18 5.20 -6.62
CA TYR A 113 9.21 4.42 -7.87
C TYR A 113 10.28 4.94 -8.84
N GLU A 114 10.50 6.24 -8.92
CA GLU A 114 11.59 6.79 -9.73
C GLU A 114 12.97 6.44 -9.15
N ILE A 115 13.11 6.47 -7.83
CA ILE A 115 14.35 6.06 -7.16
C ILE A 115 14.66 4.60 -7.47
N CYS A 116 13.68 3.71 -7.30
CA CYS A 116 13.84 2.28 -7.60
C CYS A 116 14.15 2.03 -9.08
N GLU A 117 13.42 2.70 -9.99
CA GLU A 117 13.63 2.59 -11.45
C GLU A 117 15.07 2.92 -11.83
N LYS A 118 15.62 4.02 -11.28
CA LYS A 118 16.99 4.42 -11.50
C LYS A 118 18.02 3.43 -10.98
N LEU A 119 17.82 2.97 -9.74
CA LEU A 119 18.75 2.05 -9.09
C LEU A 119 18.80 0.69 -9.77
N THR A 120 17.66 0.19 -10.23
CA THR A 120 17.50 -1.16 -10.76
C THR A 120 17.46 -1.23 -12.29
N GLY A 121 17.92 -0.19 -12.99
CA GLY A 121 17.80 -0.09 -14.46
C GLY A 121 18.28 -1.31 -15.22
N ASP A 122 19.37 -1.92 -14.80
CA ASP A 122 19.93 -3.12 -15.45
C ASP A 122 19.14 -4.39 -15.18
N GLU A 123 18.25 -4.40 -14.18
CA GLU A 123 17.48 -5.57 -13.74
C GLU A 123 15.98 -5.46 -14.07
N THR A 124 15.56 -4.42 -14.77
CA THR A 124 14.15 -4.11 -15.00
C THR A 124 13.34 -5.29 -15.52
N GLN A 125 13.81 -5.97 -16.55
CA GLN A 125 13.07 -7.09 -17.15
C GLN A 125 12.96 -8.29 -16.21
N THR A 126 14.01 -8.56 -15.45
CA THR A 126 14.01 -9.64 -14.45
C THR A 126 13.01 -9.32 -13.33
N LEU A 127 13.00 -8.08 -12.85
CA LEU A 127 12.07 -7.64 -11.81
C LEU A 127 10.62 -7.70 -12.29
N LEU A 128 10.33 -7.25 -13.51
CA LEU A 128 8.96 -7.35 -14.07
C LEU A 128 8.47 -8.78 -14.12
N LYS A 129 9.30 -9.73 -14.53
CA LYS A 129 8.95 -11.15 -14.51
C LYS A 129 8.67 -11.67 -13.11
N GLN A 130 9.48 -11.29 -12.15
CA GLN A 130 9.26 -11.67 -10.74
C GLN A 130 7.96 -11.08 -10.19
N LEU A 131 7.67 -9.82 -10.50
CA LEU A 131 6.44 -9.14 -10.07
C LEU A 131 5.19 -9.80 -10.65
N GLU A 132 5.22 -10.20 -11.91
CA GLU A 132 4.12 -10.92 -12.57
C GLU A 132 3.83 -12.29 -11.95
N GLN A 133 4.80 -12.90 -11.29
CA GLN A 133 4.69 -14.22 -10.67
C GLN A 133 4.29 -14.17 -9.18
N VAL A 134 4.17 -12.98 -8.59
CA VAL A 134 3.79 -12.86 -7.19
C VAL A 134 2.38 -13.39 -6.96
N THR A 135 2.24 -14.25 -5.96
CA THR A 135 0.96 -14.82 -5.55
C THR A 135 0.26 -13.92 -4.53
N GLU A 136 -1.06 -14.04 -4.44
CA GLU A 136 -1.85 -13.33 -3.45
C GLU A 136 -1.44 -13.69 -2.01
N VAL A 137 -1.64 -12.72 -1.11
CA VAL A 137 -1.49 -12.91 0.33
C VAL A 137 -2.84 -13.35 0.89
N PRO A 138 -2.91 -14.36 1.77
CA PRO A 138 -4.15 -14.70 2.46
C PRO A 138 -4.71 -13.49 3.21
N VAL A 139 -5.99 -13.21 3.01
CA VAL A 139 -6.70 -12.12 3.69
C VAL A 139 -7.42 -12.69 4.90
N HIS A 140 -7.03 -12.24 6.09
CA HIS A 140 -7.68 -12.68 7.33
C HIS A 140 -9.09 -12.09 7.46
N PRO A 141 -10.03 -12.79 8.14
CA PRO A 141 -11.33 -12.22 8.49
C PRO A 141 -11.17 -10.92 9.29
N HIS A 142 -12.15 -10.04 9.19
CA HIS A 142 -12.19 -8.84 10.02
C HIS A 142 -12.25 -9.21 11.50
N ASN A 143 -11.66 -8.37 12.35
CA ASN A 143 -11.66 -8.54 13.79
C ASN A 143 -12.39 -7.36 14.44
N GLU A 144 -13.53 -7.65 15.06
CA GLU A 144 -14.38 -6.64 15.71
C GLU A 144 -13.93 -6.30 17.14
N ALA A 145 -12.93 -6.98 17.68
CA ALA A 145 -12.45 -6.74 19.03
C ALA A 145 -11.81 -5.36 19.15
N ALA A 146 -11.99 -4.71 20.30
CA ALA A 146 -11.47 -3.38 20.59
C ALA A 146 -9.94 -3.29 20.41
N TYR A 147 -9.21 -4.36 20.69
CA TYR A 147 -7.74 -4.36 20.52
C TYR A 147 -7.31 -4.24 19.05
N ALA A 148 -8.13 -4.68 18.09
CA ALA A 148 -7.80 -4.56 16.66
C ALA A 148 -7.80 -3.09 16.23
N LEU A 149 -8.80 -2.32 16.64
CA LEU A 149 -8.82 -0.87 16.38
C LEU A 149 -7.68 -0.15 17.11
N LYS A 150 -7.40 -0.53 18.36
CA LYS A 150 -6.28 0.03 19.11
C LYS A 150 -4.94 -0.24 18.42
N ALA A 151 -4.73 -1.45 17.92
CA ALA A 151 -3.53 -1.81 17.16
C ALA A 151 -3.40 -0.97 15.88
N ALA A 152 -4.51 -0.74 15.16
CA ALA A 152 -4.54 0.12 13.99
C ALA A 152 -4.17 1.56 14.33
N LYS A 153 -4.75 2.12 15.40
CA LYS A 153 -4.41 3.47 15.88
C LYS A 153 -2.92 3.60 16.24
N ASN A 154 -2.36 2.60 16.91
CA ASN A 154 -0.93 2.59 17.26
C ASN A 154 -0.04 2.51 16.01
N ALA A 155 -0.41 1.70 15.02
CA ALA A 155 0.33 1.60 13.77
C ALA A 155 0.29 2.92 12.98
N LEU A 156 -0.86 3.59 12.95
CA LEU A 156 -1.02 4.91 12.35
C LEU A 156 -0.13 5.96 13.04
N GLU A 157 -0.13 5.97 14.37
CA GLU A 157 0.71 6.89 15.15
C GLU A 157 2.19 6.71 14.82
N ARG A 158 2.67 5.46 14.73
CA ARG A 158 4.05 5.17 14.30
C ARG A 158 4.36 5.69 12.90
N ALA A 159 3.36 5.70 12.01
CA ALA A 159 3.50 6.22 10.65
C ALA A 159 3.29 7.74 10.55
N GLY A 160 2.97 8.41 11.67
CA GLY A 160 2.76 9.84 11.72
C GLY A 160 1.32 10.30 11.47
N PHE A 161 0.33 9.42 11.63
CA PHE A 161 -1.10 9.72 11.44
C PHE A 161 -1.87 9.61 12.75
N ASP A 162 -2.91 10.43 12.89
CA ASP A 162 -3.84 10.39 14.02
C ASP A 162 -5.22 9.96 13.54
N PHE A 163 -5.63 8.75 13.92
CA PHE A 163 -6.93 8.19 13.53
C PHE A 163 -8.09 9.09 13.95
N ASP A 164 -8.11 9.53 15.21
CA ASP A 164 -9.24 10.27 15.75
C ASP A 164 -9.37 11.67 15.12
N ALA A 165 -8.26 12.29 14.77
CA ALA A 165 -8.25 13.56 14.03
C ALA A 165 -8.74 13.37 12.59
N LEU A 166 -8.30 12.30 11.90
CA LEU A 166 -8.66 12.02 10.51
C LEU A 166 -10.10 11.53 10.35
N ALA A 167 -10.64 10.85 11.34
CA ALA A 167 -11.99 10.27 11.33
C ALA A 167 -13.12 11.31 11.52
N LYS A 168 -12.81 12.53 11.96
CA LYS A 168 -13.77 13.65 12.11
C LYS A 168 -14.31 14.21 10.76
#